data_d6f18cbdb859f2cdd784cb4aac7679cd
#
_entry.id   d6f18cbdb859f2cdd784cb4aac7679cd
#
_cell.length_a   1.000
_cell.length_b   1.000
_cell.length_c   1.000
_cell.angle_alpha   90.00
_cell.angle_beta   90.00
_cell.angle_gamma   90.00
#
_symmetry.space_group_name_H-M   'P 1'
#
loop_
_entity.id
_entity.type
_entity.pdbx_description
1 polymer ?
#
loop_
_entity_poly.entity_id
_entity_poly.type
_entity_poly.pdbx_seq_one_letter_code
_entity_poly.pdbx_strand_id
1 'polypeptide(L)'
;MEKIANKEIPNEPGIYIFKDNYAEPLYVGKAKNLRKRVPSYFAKQTSWKIKRLISEANEVSFVVAKNEADALLAEYSFIQEYKPKYNVQFKDDKSYPYVTLTNEEWPRAYISRKINSKNNNFGPFPFVGSAKRSLDHLINIFPVRTCTNTVFNRHQKLNKPCLLFDIEKCSGPCIGAIEKVEYTKLTKKIKAVSYTHLTLPTKRIV
;
A
#
# COMPACT_ATOMS: atom_id res chain seq x y z
N MET A 1 1.57 20.54 -28.30
CA MET A 1 0.75 21.01 -27.18
C MET A 1 -0.75 20.94 -27.44
N GLU A 2 -1.24 21.19 -28.62
CA GLU A 2 -2.67 21.07 -28.97
C GLU A 2 -3.26 19.67 -28.81
N LYS A 3 -2.50 18.60 -29.01
CA LYS A 3 -2.96 17.22 -28.86
C LYS A 3 -3.35 16.83 -27.41
N ILE A 4 -2.76 17.47 -26.41
CA ILE A 4 -3.07 17.20 -24.99
C ILE A 4 -4.33 17.98 -24.55
N ALA A 5 -4.54 19.17 -25.11
CA ALA A 5 -5.65 20.07 -24.76
C ALA A 5 -7.02 19.61 -25.30
N ASN A 6 -7.04 18.81 -26.37
CA ASN A 6 -8.27 18.40 -27.09
C ASN A 6 -8.81 17.02 -26.66
N LYS A 7 -8.19 16.34 -25.68
CA LYS A 7 -8.69 15.05 -25.20
C LYS A 7 -9.80 15.28 -24.18
N GLU A 8 -10.92 14.57 -24.35
CA GLU A 8 -12.02 14.63 -23.40
C GLU A 8 -11.58 14.08 -22.04
N ILE A 9 -11.46 14.96 -21.04
CA ILE A 9 -10.95 14.61 -19.70
C ILE A 9 -12.12 14.15 -18.85
N PRO A 10 -12.09 12.92 -18.27
CA PRO A 10 -13.15 12.40 -17.40
C PRO A 10 -13.38 13.30 -16.18
N ASN A 11 -14.62 13.38 -15.70
CA ASN A 11 -15.00 14.17 -14.52
C ASN A 11 -15.01 13.30 -13.24
N GLU A 12 -14.30 12.19 -13.26
CA GLU A 12 -14.23 11.17 -12.22
C GLU A 12 -12.88 11.19 -11.51
N PRO A 13 -12.76 10.50 -10.35
CA PRO A 13 -11.49 10.21 -9.73
C PRO A 13 -10.66 9.24 -10.59
N GLY A 14 -9.35 9.33 -10.53
CA GLY A 14 -8.49 8.46 -11.31
C GLY A 14 -7.03 8.87 -11.30
N ILE A 15 -6.26 8.25 -12.18
CA ILE A 15 -4.87 8.61 -12.45
C ILE A 15 -4.74 9.20 -13.85
N TYR A 16 -3.77 10.09 -13.99
CA TYR A 16 -3.34 10.66 -15.28
C TYR A 16 -1.86 10.35 -15.48
N ILE A 17 -1.50 10.05 -16.71
CA ILE A 17 -0.16 9.59 -17.10
C ILE A 17 0.31 10.47 -18.23
N PHE A 18 1.33 11.30 -17.97
CA PHE A 18 2.03 12.03 -19.03
C PHE A 18 3.05 11.10 -19.67
N LYS A 19 3.01 11.02 -21.00
CA LYS A 19 3.88 10.17 -21.82
C LYS A 19 4.70 11.00 -22.81
N ASP A 20 5.86 10.49 -23.16
CA ASP A 20 6.72 11.07 -24.20
C ASP A 20 6.27 10.66 -25.62
N ASN A 21 7.11 10.98 -26.62
CA ASN A 21 6.88 10.63 -28.02
C ASN A 21 6.95 9.12 -28.31
N TYR A 22 7.53 8.33 -27.40
CA TYR A 22 7.65 6.86 -27.49
C TYR A 22 6.58 6.15 -26.68
N ALA A 23 5.57 6.88 -26.17
CA ALA A 23 4.53 6.39 -25.26
C ALA A 23 5.05 5.92 -23.89
N GLU A 24 6.30 6.23 -23.53
CA GLU A 24 6.86 5.91 -22.23
C GLU A 24 6.34 6.86 -21.14
N PRO A 25 5.96 6.32 -19.95
CA PRO A 25 5.46 7.14 -18.86
C PRO A 25 6.53 8.06 -18.28
N LEU A 26 6.32 9.37 -18.38
CA LEU A 26 7.16 10.39 -17.78
C LEU A 26 6.75 10.72 -16.35
N TYR A 27 5.43 10.76 -16.09
CA TYR A 27 4.86 11.11 -14.81
C TYR A 27 3.46 10.48 -14.64
N VAL A 28 3.20 9.95 -13.47
CA VAL A 28 1.88 9.46 -13.04
C VAL A 28 1.41 10.26 -11.85
N GLY A 29 0.16 10.69 -11.86
CA GLY A 29 -0.43 11.39 -10.73
C GLY A 29 -1.90 11.02 -10.54
N LYS A 30 -2.40 11.11 -9.31
CA LYS A 30 -3.81 10.91 -8.98
C LYS A 30 -4.60 12.20 -8.91
N ALA A 31 -5.90 12.10 -9.13
CA ALA A 31 -6.86 13.19 -8.93
C ALA A 31 -8.16 12.66 -8.32
N LYS A 32 -8.79 13.48 -7.45
CA LYS A 32 -10.20 13.31 -7.07
C LYS A 32 -11.13 13.61 -8.23
N ASN A 33 -10.66 14.46 -9.14
CA ASN A 33 -11.35 14.88 -10.35
C ASN A 33 -10.31 15.19 -11.40
N LEU A 34 -10.24 14.36 -12.43
CA LEU A 34 -9.27 14.47 -13.51
C LEU A 34 -9.45 15.77 -14.29
N ARG A 35 -10.72 16.14 -14.61
CA ARG A 35 -11.07 17.35 -15.38
C ARG A 35 -10.63 18.65 -14.70
N LYS A 36 -10.65 18.67 -13.35
CA LYS A 36 -10.17 19.83 -12.58
C LYS A 36 -8.65 19.83 -12.42
N ARG A 37 -8.04 18.65 -12.30
CA ARG A 37 -6.62 18.51 -11.98
C ARG A 37 -5.69 18.71 -13.16
N VAL A 38 -5.96 18.06 -14.28
CA VAL A 38 -5.02 18.03 -15.42
C VAL A 38 -4.79 19.42 -16.02
N PRO A 39 -5.81 20.28 -16.22
CA PRO A 39 -5.57 21.63 -16.73
C PRO A 39 -4.65 22.49 -15.88
N SER A 40 -4.54 22.22 -14.56
CA SER A 40 -3.66 22.98 -13.66
C SER A 40 -2.17 22.87 -14.01
N TYR A 41 -1.77 21.86 -14.76
CA TYR A 41 -0.39 21.70 -15.25
C TYR A 41 -0.05 22.71 -16.37
N PHE A 42 -1.05 23.23 -17.06
CA PHE A 42 -0.92 24.17 -18.17
C PHE A 42 -1.14 25.65 -17.75
N ALA A 43 -1.38 25.89 -16.44
CA ALA A 43 -1.54 27.25 -15.94
C ALA A 43 -0.25 28.08 -16.02
N LYS A 44 -0.37 29.40 -16.19
CA LYS A 44 0.78 30.31 -16.39
C LYS A 44 1.77 30.31 -15.22
N GLN A 45 1.34 30.05 -13.99
CA GLN A 45 2.15 30.07 -12.76
C GLN A 45 2.59 28.67 -12.31
N THR A 46 3.04 27.82 -13.22
CA THR A 46 3.57 26.50 -12.87
C THR A 46 5.05 26.53 -12.49
N SER A 47 5.47 25.63 -11.60
CA SER A 47 6.89 25.50 -11.23
C SER A 47 7.74 25.10 -12.44
N TRP A 48 9.05 25.41 -12.40
CA TRP A 48 9.98 25.04 -13.47
C TRP A 48 9.99 23.53 -13.74
N LYS A 49 9.78 22.71 -12.72
CA LYS A 49 9.68 21.24 -12.82
C LYS A 49 8.48 20.81 -13.68
N ILE A 50 7.31 21.42 -13.44
CA ILE A 50 6.11 21.16 -14.23
C ILE A 50 6.31 21.64 -15.67
N LYS A 51 6.91 22.81 -15.88
CA LYS A 51 7.21 23.33 -17.23
C LYS A 51 8.09 22.35 -18.02
N ARG A 52 9.11 21.78 -17.37
CA ARG A 52 9.98 20.78 -17.97
C ARG A 52 9.24 19.47 -18.27
N LEU A 53 8.41 18.97 -17.34
CA LEU A 53 7.55 17.80 -17.60
C LEU A 53 6.68 18.02 -18.83
N ILE A 54 5.98 19.17 -18.92
CA ILE A 54 5.07 19.47 -20.02
C ILE A 54 5.82 19.67 -21.35
N SER A 55 7.06 20.18 -21.33
CA SER A 55 7.87 20.32 -22.55
C SER A 55 8.33 18.97 -23.12
N GLU A 56 8.50 17.94 -22.27
CA GLU A 56 8.87 16.58 -22.71
C GLU A 56 7.63 15.71 -23.00
N ALA A 57 6.45 16.06 -22.45
CA ALA A 57 5.24 15.30 -22.64
C ALA A 57 4.60 15.54 -24.01
N ASN A 58 4.23 14.47 -24.69
CA ASN A 58 3.51 14.50 -25.97
C ASN A 58 2.04 14.10 -25.82
N GLU A 59 1.73 13.23 -24.85
CA GLU A 59 0.39 12.71 -24.63
C GLU A 59 0.06 12.66 -23.14
N VAL A 60 -1.26 12.74 -22.83
CA VAL A 60 -1.81 12.40 -21.52
C VAL A 60 -2.86 11.30 -21.69
N SER A 61 -2.76 10.24 -20.88
CA SER A 61 -3.77 9.17 -20.79
C SER A 61 -4.37 9.13 -19.38
N PHE A 62 -5.58 8.57 -19.28
CA PHE A 62 -6.35 8.53 -18.04
C PHE A 62 -6.78 7.12 -17.72
N VAL A 63 -6.79 6.77 -16.43
CA VAL A 63 -7.43 5.56 -15.92
C VAL A 63 -8.41 6.01 -14.84
N VAL A 64 -9.71 5.83 -15.11
CA VAL A 64 -10.78 6.18 -14.15
C VAL A 64 -10.79 5.15 -13.03
N ALA A 65 -10.92 5.63 -11.79
CA ALA A 65 -11.03 4.82 -10.60
C ALA A 65 -12.42 4.96 -9.98
N LYS A 66 -12.87 3.97 -9.23
CA LYS A 66 -14.18 4.00 -8.56
C LYS A 66 -14.27 5.09 -7.47
N ASN A 67 -13.15 5.37 -6.83
CA ASN A 67 -13.02 6.33 -5.73
C ASN A 67 -11.58 6.81 -5.59
N GLU A 68 -11.35 7.77 -4.67
CA GLU A 68 -10.01 8.34 -4.43
C GLU A 68 -9.01 7.32 -3.87
N ALA A 69 -9.47 6.33 -3.08
CA ALA A 69 -8.61 5.30 -2.53
C ALA A 69 -8.09 4.36 -3.62
N ASP A 70 -8.95 3.97 -4.56
CA ASP A 70 -8.56 3.16 -5.72
C ASP A 70 -7.61 3.94 -6.64
N ALA A 71 -7.85 5.24 -6.86
CA ALA A 71 -6.94 6.10 -7.61
C ALA A 71 -5.56 6.18 -6.96
N LEU A 72 -5.49 6.24 -5.63
CA LEU A 72 -4.23 6.26 -4.89
C LEU A 72 -3.44 4.94 -5.04
N LEU A 73 -4.14 3.81 -4.96
CA LEU A 73 -3.54 2.50 -5.13
C LEU A 73 -3.08 2.27 -6.58
N ALA A 74 -3.86 2.73 -7.56
CA ALA A 74 -3.49 2.70 -8.97
C ALA A 74 -2.22 3.54 -9.23
N GLU A 75 -2.18 4.80 -8.72
CA GLU A 75 -0.98 5.67 -8.81
C GLU A 75 0.25 4.93 -8.26
N TYR A 76 0.14 4.35 -7.07
CA TYR A 76 1.24 3.62 -6.47
C TYR A 76 1.70 2.43 -7.33
N SER A 77 0.77 1.60 -7.82
CA SER A 77 1.08 0.43 -8.65
C SER A 77 1.79 0.84 -9.94
N PHE A 78 1.29 1.86 -10.63
CA PHE A 78 1.91 2.38 -11.85
C PHE A 78 3.29 2.95 -11.60
N ILE A 79 3.50 3.69 -10.50
CA ILE A 79 4.82 4.24 -10.15
C ILE A 79 5.83 3.12 -9.84
N GLN A 80 5.40 2.03 -9.18
CA GLN A 80 6.28 0.90 -8.88
C GLN A 80 6.65 0.10 -10.13
N GLU A 81 5.72 -0.07 -11.04
CA GLU A 81 5.91 -0.85 -12.27
C GLU A 81 6.78 -0.09 -13.28
N TYR A 82 6.43 1.15 -13.59
CA TYR A 82 7.06 1.92 -14.67
C TYR A 82 8.20 2.83 -14.19
N LYS A 83 8.29 3.12 -12.89
CA LYS A 83 9.29 4.03 -12.29
C LYS A 83 9.50 5.33 -13.06
N PRO A 84 8.43 6.10 -13.36
CA PRO A 84 8.49 7.22 -14.25
C PRO A 84 9.53 8.26 -13.81
N LYS A 85 10.28 8.81 -14.76
CA LYS A 85 11.40 9.74 -14.54
C LYS A 85 11.06 10.87 -13.55
N TYR A 86 9.91 11.50 -13.71
CA TYR A 86 9.50 12.64 -12.88
C TYR A 86 8.92 12.24 -11.53
N ASN A 87 8.31 11.05 -11.38
CA ASN A 87 7.92 10.55 -10.07
C ASN A 87 9.14 10.21 -9.20
N VAL A 88 10.20 9.65 -9.79
CA VAL A 88 11.46 9.37 -9.08
C VAL A 88 12.15 10.66 -8.64
N GLN A 89 12.15 11.70 -9.50
CA GLN A 89 12.78 12.99 -9.21
C GLN A 89 11.99 13.85 -8.22
N PHE A 90 10.65 13.70 -8.20
CA PHE A 90 9.75 14.45 -7.31
C PHE A 90 9.48 13.70 -6.02
N LYS A 91 10.38 12.79 -5.61
CA LYS A 91 10.22 11.92 -4.43
C LYS A 91 9.36 12.58 -3.35
N ASP A 92 8.07 12.26 -3.39
CA ASP A 92 7.18 12.37 -2.26
C ASP A 92 7.36 11.06 -1.50
N ASP A 93 8.08 11.10 -0.39
CA ASP A 93 8.50 9.93 0.39
C ASP A 93 7.31 9.31 1.17
N LYS A 94 6.16 9.20 0.49
CA LYS A 94 4.93 8.62 1.02
C LYS A 94 5.02 7.09 0.99
N SER A 95 5.72 6.57 1.99
CA SER A 95 5.68 5.13 2.23
C SER A 95 4.31 4.70 2.76
N TYR A 96 3.62 3.88 1.98
CA TYR A 96 2.31 3.33 2.35
C TYR A 96 2.43 2.32 3.50
N PRO A 97 1.41 2.21 4.38
CA PRO A 97 1.40 1.18 5.41
C PRO A 97 1.08 -0.20 4.81
N TYR A 98 1.71 -1.21 5.40
CA TYR A 98 1.51 -2.62 5.13
C TYR A 98 1.17 -3.35 6.43
N VAL A 99 0.34 -4.36 6.36
CA VAL A 99 0.26 -5.38 7.41
C VAL A 99 1.41 -6.35 7.16
N THR A 100 2.30 -6.47 8.13
CA THR A 100 3.52 -7.31 8.03
C THR A 100 3.41 -8.48 8.98
N LEU A 101 3.63 -9.69 8.49
CA LEU A 101 3.81 -10.91 9.28
C LEU A 101 5.28 -11.30 9.21
N THR A 102 5.97 -11.32 10.37
CA THR A 102 7.39 -11.65 10.45
C THR A 102 7.66 -13.11 10.08
N ASN A 103 8.89 -13.38 9.63
CA ASN A 103 9.35 -14.72 9.33
C ASN A 103 10.33 -15.18 10.44
N GLU A 104 9.83 -15.31 11.65
CA GLU A 104 10.54 -15.77 12.83
C GLU A 104 9.86 -17.00 13.43
N GLU A 105 10.44 -17.61 14.45
CA GLU A 105 9.92 -18.85 15.04
C GLU A 105 8.46 -18.73 15.50
N TRP A 106 8.12 -17.61 16.15
CA TRP A 106 6.77 -17.22 16.52
C TRP A 106 6.41 -15.95 15.77
N PRO A 107 5.90 -16.04 14.53
CA PRO A 107 5.60 -14.87 13.71
C PRO A 107 4.66 -13.89 14.43
N ARG A 108 4.97 -12.59 14.30
CA ARG A 108 4.11 -11.53 14.79
C ARG A 108 3.51 -10.72 13.65
N ALA A 109 2.28 -10.22 13.85
CA ALA A 109 1.63 -9.32 12.92
C ALA A 109 1.71 -7.87 13.43
N TYR A 110 2.06 -6.92 12.56
CA TYR A 110 2.14 -5.50 12.89
C TYR A 110 2.03 -4.63 11.64
N ILE A 111 1.88 -3.32 11.82
CA ILE A 111 1.85 -2.36 10.70
C ILE A 111 3.24 -1.78 10.52
N SER A 112 3.75 -1.83 9.28
CA SER A 112 5.01 -1.22 8.87
C SER A 112 4.84 -0.37 7.63
N ARG A 113 5.61 0.70 7.53
CA ARG A 113 5.81 1.44 6.27
C ARG A 113 7.08 1.02 5.54
N LYS A 114 7.98 0.31 6.23
CA LYS A 114 9.21 -0.23 5.64
C LYS A 114 8.97 -1.67 5.21
N ILE A 115 9.19 -1.97 3.94
CA ILE A 115 9.11 -3.32 3.41
C ILE A 115 10.43 -4.02 3.73
N ASN A 116 10.34 -5.17 4.38
CA ASN A 116 11.45 -6.09 4.57
C ASN A 116 11.16 -7.34 3.73
N SER A 117 12.03 -7.65 2.77
CA SER A 117 11.89 -8.79 1.85
C SER A 117 11.87 -10.15 2.57
N LYS A 118 12.40 -10.22 3.80
CA LYS A 118 12.38 -11.44 4.61
C LYS A 118 11.01 -11.73 5.23
N ASN A 119 10.12 -10.72 5.29
CA ASN A 119 8.81 -10.81 5.90
C ASN A 119 7.71 -10.88 4.83
N ASN A 120 6.52 -11.34 5.23
CA ASN A 120 5.34 -11.26 4.37
C ASN A 120 4.67 -9.91 4.59
N ASN A 121 4.56 -9.10 3.53
CA ASN A 121 3.98 -7.77 3.58
C ASN A 121 2.71 -7.76 2.72
N PHE A 122 1.58 -7.39 3.31
CA PHE A 122 0.26 -7.35 2.69
C PHE A 122 -0.21 -5.89 2.57
N GLY A 123 -0.63 -5.49 1.42
CA GLY A 123 -0.97 -4.11 1.05
C GLY A 123 -0.37 -3.76 -0.31
N PRO A 124 -0.18 -2.48 -0.64
CA PRO A 124 -0.25 -1.30 0.24
C PRO A 124 -1.67 -0.89 0.65
N PHE A 125 -1.79 -0.28 1.82
CA PHE A 125 -3.05 0.32 2.25
C PHE A 125 -3.05 1.83 2.00
N PRO A 126 -4.19 2.42 1.60
CA PRO A 126 -4.28 3.86 1.36
C PRO A 126 -3.99 4.71 2.60
N PHE A 127 -4.41 4.22 3.78
CA PHE A 127 -4.32 4.93 5.05
C PHE A 127 -3.96 3.97 6.19
N VAL A 128 -3.27 4.49 7.22
CA VAL A 128 -2.93 3.71 8.43
C VAL A 128 -4.19 3.17 9.12
N GLY A 129 -5.28 3.93 9.13
CA GLY A 129 -6.55 3.49 9.71
C GLY A 129 -7.15 2.26 9.03
N SER A 130 -7.04 2.14 7.70
CA SER A 130 -7.49 0.94 6.98
C SER A 130 -6.60 -0.27 7.28
N ALA A 131 -5.27 -0.08 7.33
CA ALA A 131 -4.34 -1.14 7.73
C ALA A 131 -4.61 -1.63 9.16
N LYS A 132 -4.90 -0.70 10.11
CA LYS A 132 -5.26 -1.06 11.50
C LYS A 132 -6.52 -1.91 11.55
N ARG A 133 -7.61 -1.46 10.91
CA ARG A 133 -8.86 -2.22 10.87
C ARG A 133 -8.66 -3.62 10.29
N SER A 134 -7.92 -3.73 9.18
CA SER A 134 -7.62 -5.04 8.59
C SER A 134 -6.80 -5.93 9.52
N LEU A 135 -5.80 -5.38 10.21
CA LEU A 135 -5.02 -6.11 11.19
C LEU A 135 -5.89 -6.56 12.37
N ASP A 136 -6.74 -5.69 12.91
CA ASP A 136 -7.65 -6.01 14.01
C ASP A 136 -8.63 -7.13 13.64
N HIS A 137 -9.20 -7.09 12.42
CA HIS A 137 -10.04 -8.17 11.92
C HIS A 137 -9.28 -9.51 11.78
N LEU A 138 -8.07 -9.47 11.25
CA LEU A 138 -7.23 -10.67 11.13
C LEU A 138 -6.93 -11.29 12.50
N ILE A 139 -6.60 -10.48 13.51
CA ILE A 139 -6.27 -10.95 14.86
C ILE A 139 -7.49 -11.49 15.58
N ASN A 140 -8.67 -10.90 15.39
CA ASN A 140 -9.91 -11.43 15.97
C ASN A 140 -10.27 -12.82 15.44
N ILE A 141 -9.90 -13.14 14.20
CA ILE A 141 -10.16 -14.46 13.58
C ILE A 141 -8.98 -15.43 13.82
N PHE A 142 -7.77 -14.92 13.77
CA PHE A 142 -6.52 -15.65 13.89
C PHE A 142 -5.65 -15.00 14.97
N PRO A 143 -5.78 -15.37 16.25
CA PRO A 143 -5.14 -14.66 17.37
C PRO A 143 -3.63 -14.88 17.43
N VAL A 144 -2.90 -14.33 16.45
CA VAL A 144 -1.44 -14.32 16.46
C VAL A 144 -0.91 -13.14 17.26
N ARG A 145 0.30 -13.25 17.78
CA ARG A 145 0.90 -12.20 18.57
C ARG A 145 1.17 -10.93 17.74
N THR A 146 1.00 -9.78 18.37
CA THR A 146 1.35 -8.46 17.84
C THR A 146 2.49 -7.81 18.64
N CYS A 147 2.82 -8.36 19.80
CA CYS A 147 3.84 -7.83 20.70
C CYS A 147 5.25 -7.91 20.12
N THR A 148 6.13 -7.01 20.56
CA THR A 148 7.56 -7.03 20.22
C THR A 148 8.26 -8.23 20.87
N ASN A 149 9.44 -8.60 20.34
CA ASN A 149 10.22 -9.70 20.91
C ASN A 149 10.67 -9.41 22.34
N THR A 150 10.93 -8.14 22.68
CA THR A 150 11.23 -7.73 24.07
C THR A 150 10.06 -8.06 25.01
N VAL A 151 8.82 -7.74 24.63
CA VAL A 151 7.62 -8.04 25.42
C VAL A 151 7.37 -9.55 25.47
N PHE A 152 7.50 -10.24 24.35
CA PHE A 152 7.38 -11.69 24.25
C PHE A 152 8.31 -12.41 25.24
N ASN A 153 9.62 -12.10 25.18
CA ASN A 153 10.64 -12.73 26.03
C ASN A 153 10.42 -12.41 27.51
N ARG A 154 9.91 -11.20 27.84
CA ARG A 154 9.57 -10.85 29.22
C ARG A 154 8.46 -11.74 29.77
N HIS A 155 7.35 -11.89 29.02
CA HIS A 155 6.23 -12.74 29.45
C HIS A 155 6.61 -14.22 29.49
N GLN A 156 7.45 -14.68 28.58
CA GLN A 156 8.00 -16.02 28.61
C GLN A 156 8.82 -16.30 29.89
N LYS A 157 9.71 -15.37 30.28
CA LYS A 157 10.48 -15.52 31.53
C LYS A 157 9.63 -15.50 32.80
N LEU A 158 8.59 -14.67 32.79
CA LEU A 158 7.67 -14.54 33.94
C LEU A 158 6.64 -15.68 34.00
N ASN A 159 6.50 -16.43 32.94
CA ASN A 159 5.41 -17.43 32.74
C ASN A 159 4.02 -16.87 33.10
N LYS A 160 3.77 -15.60 32.71
CA LYS A 160 2.51 -14.90 32.98
C LYS A 160 1.89 -14.40 31.67
N PRO A 161 0.57 -14.59 31.45
CA PRO A 161 -0.12 -14.06 30.29
C PRO A 161 -0.06 -12.54 30.25
N CYS A 162 -0.27 -11.97 29.06
CA CYS A 162 -0.45 -10.55 28.86
C CYS A 162 -1.90 -10.24 28.56
N LEU A 163 -2.29 -8.97 28.70
CA LEU A 163 -3.66 -8.50 28.44
C LEU A 163 -4.21 -8.97 27.09
N LEU A 164 -3.39 -9.07 26.03
CA LEU A 164 -3.87 -9.53 24.72
C LEU A 164 -4.28 -11.00 24.72
N PHE A 165 -3.69 -11.81 25.59
CA PHE A 165 -4.12 -13.19 25.82
C PHE A 165 -5.47 -13.22 26.56
N ASP A 166 -5.60 -12.44 27.64
CA ASP A 166 -6.80 -12.40 28.46
C ASP A 166 -8.04 -11.92 27.68
N ILE A 167 -7.86 -11.04 26.69
CA ILE A 167 -8.93 -10.58 25.79
C ILE A 167 -9.00 -11.36 24.47
N GLU A 168 -8.43 -12.57 24.42
CA GLU A 168 -8.46 -13.50 23.27
C GLU A 168 -7.89 -12.97 21.96
N LYS A 169 -7.10 -11.91 21.99
CA LYS A 169 -6.40 -11.33 20.81
C LYS A 169 -5.01 -11.91 20.57
N CYS A 170 -4.60 -12.88 21.37
CA CYS A 170 -3.34 -13.59 21.23
C CYS A 170 -3.49 -15.01 21.78
N SER A 171 -3.00 -16.00 21.07
CA SER A 171 -3.03 -17.41 21.49
C SER A 171 -1.98 -17.80 22.54
N GLY A 172 -1.21 -16.82 23.08
CA GLY A 172 -0.30 -17.04 24.20
C GLY A 172 0.94 -17.92 23.92
N PRO A 173 1.63 -17.79 22.78
CA PRO A 173 2.80 -18.63 22.48
C PRO A 173 3.97 -18.41 23.46
N CYS A 174 4.03 -17.25 24.13
CA CYS A 174 5.07 -16.95 25.13
C CYS A 174 4.91 -17.73 26.45
N ILE A 175 3.72 -18.21 26.76
CA ILE A 175 3.43 -19.00 27.98
C ILE A 175 3.11 -20.46 27.65
N GLY A 176 3.32 -20.89 26.40
CA GLY A 176 3.03 -22.27 25.98
C GLY A 176 1.54 -22.62 25.88
N ALA A 177 0.64 -21.61 25.86
CA ALA A 177 -0.80 -21.85 25.76
C ALA A 177 -1.24 -22.39 24.39
N ILE A 178 -0.38 -22.31 23.38
CA ILE A 178 -0.58 -22.90 22.05
C ILE A 178 0.66 -23.63 21.60
N GLU A 179 0.47 -24.78 20.95
CA GLU A 179 1.56 -25.53 20.36
C GLU A 179 2.08 -24.88 19.07
N LYS A 180 3.36 -25.08 18.75
CA LYS A 180 4.00 -24.51 17.57
C LYS A 180 3.33 -24.93 16.26
N VAL A 181 2.88 -26.18 16.17
CA VAL A 181 2.18 -26.71 14.98
C VAL A 181 0.87 -25.96 14.74
N GLU A 182 0.09 -25.74 15.80
CA GLU A 182 -1.18 -25.02 15.71
C GLU A 182 -0.97 -23.55 15.39
N TYR A 183 0.01 -22.89 16.03
CA TYR A 183 0.35 -21.51 15.72
C TYR A 183 0.80 -21.34 14.26
N THR A 184 1.55 -22.30 13.74
CA THR A 184 1.96 -22.31 12.34
C THR A 184 0.76 -22.45 11.39
N LYS A 185 -0.27 -23.22 11.76
CA LYS A 185 -1.53 -23.30 11.00
C LYS A 185 -2.25 -21.95 10.95
N LEU A 186 -2.31 -21.23 12.09
CA LEU A 186 -2.90 -19.88 12.13
C LEU A 186 -2.17 -18.91 11.20
N THR A 187 -0.84 -18.90 11.26
CA THR A 187 -0.04 -18.00 10.39
C THR A 187 -0.15 -18.34 8.89
N LYS A 188 -0.28 -19.62 8.53
CA LYS A 188 -0.56 -20.05 7.16
C LYS A 188 -1.94 -19.56 6.69
N LYS A 189 -2.97 -19.65 7.53
CA LYS A 189 -4.32 -19.14 7.23
C LYS A 189 -4.30 -17.62 7.03
N ILE A 190 -3.62 -16.86 7.90
CA ILE A 190 -3.43 -15.41 7.71
C ILE A 190 -2.81 -15.11 6.35
N LYS A 191 -1.73 -15.81 5.98
CA LYS A 191 -1.09 -15.62 4.67
C LYS A 191 -2.08 -15.87 3.53
N ALA A 192 -2.81 -16.99 3.55
CA ALA A 192 -3.78 -17.32 2.50
C ALA A 192 -4.87 -16.25 2.35
N VAL A 193 -5.53 -15.88 3.45
CA VAL A 193 -6.58 -14.83 3.45
C VAL A 193 -6.02 -13.48 3.02
N SER A 194 -4.83 -13.12 3.50
CA SER A 194 -4.24 -11.83 3.16
C SER A 194 -3.82 -11.73 1.70
N TYR A 195 -3.34 -12.81 1.07
CA TYR A 195 -3.04 -12.82 -0.36
C TYR A 195 -4.29 -12.68 -1.24
N THR A 196 -5.43 -13.24 -0.82
CA THR A 196 -6.66 -13.18 -1.60
C THR A 196 -7.43 -11.86 -1.43
N HIS A 197 -7.36 -11.24 -0.26
CA HIS A 197 -8.22 -10.09 0.08
C HIS A 197 -7.46 -8.78 0.32
N LEU A 198 -6.18 -8.82 0.69
CA LEU A 198 -5.41 -7.62 1.07
C LEU A 198 -4.33 -7.21 0.06
N THR A 199 -4.01 -8.06 -0.89
CA THR A 199 -3.12 -7.69 -2.01
C THR A 199 -3.96 -7.27 -3.21
N LEU A 200 -3.63 -6.14 -3.81
CA LEU A 200 -4.23 -5.75 -5.09
C LEU A 200 -3.90 -6.81 -6.15
N PRO A 201 -4.88 -7.23 -6.95
CA PRO A 201 -4.59 -8.03 -8.12
C PRO A 201 -3.82 -7.16 -9.13
N THR A 202 -2.49 -7.26 -9.12
CA THR A 202 -1.58 -6.54 -10.04
C THR A 202 -1.81 -6.90 -11.52
N LYS A 203 -2.72 -7.84 -11.83
CA LYS A 203 -2.96 -8.35 -13.19
C LYS A 203 -4.28 -7.89 -13.84
N ARG A 204 -5.01 -6.92 -13.32
CA ARG A 204 -6.30 -6.47 -13.89
C ARG A 204 -6.47 -4.96 -13.96
N ILE A 205 -5.42 -4.24 -14.36
CA ILE A 205 -5.56 -2.84 -14.81
C ILE A 205 -4.81 -2.75 -16.15
N VAL A 206 -5.42 -3.31 -17.16
CA VAL A 206 -5.14 -3.04 -18.57
C VAL A 206 -6.45 -2.59 -19.19
#